data_63e9c1eb8740fa09847fc6628b260b98
#
_entry.id   63e9c1eb8740fa09847fc6628b260b98
#
_cell.length_a   1.000
_cell.length_b   1.000
_cell.length_c   1.000
_cell.angle_alpha   90.00
_cell.angle_beta   90.00
_cell.angle_gamma   90.00
#
_symmetry.space_group_name_H-M   'P 1'
#
loop_
_entity.id
_entity.type
_entity.pdbx_description
1 polymer ?
#
loop_
_entity_poly.entity_id
_entity_poly.type
_entity_poly.pdbx_seq_one_letter_code
_entity_poly.pdbx_strand_id
1 'polypeptide(L)'
;TEKDLIHYMTTFNEYIEEMNLFFNVYEPKEEVKWIEIEGDENVYLYQKPIQVGDYLLEHFFNKKDSVILTRATLTMRDSISFMLNNLGLDKDTVITKQVDSPYNYEEQVLFMVPKDFPSIIKDEEEFIFATCDAISSMAEITKGRMLVLFTSYQMLKRCYYLLQEIIDTNEYMVIAQGITSGSRTRLKKNFQSFPKAILLGTSSFWEGVDIPGEDLSSLMIVRLPFQVPNHPVYEAKAEAIKKENKNAFFTLALPEAVIRFKQGFGRLIRSHTDRGVVFVCDSRIVQSSYSSFFTKSIPNLKVHHDSTANLMKRLEQWF
;
A
#
# COMPACT_ATOMS: atom_id res chain seq x y z
N THR A 1 11.74 -33.26 -31.58
CA THR A 1 11.50 -34.71 -31.26
C THR A 1 10.01 -34.99 -31.07
N GLU A 2 9.59 -36.25 -31.08
CA GLU A 2 8.18 -36.64 -30.81
C GLU A 2 7.70 -36.12 -29.44
N LYS A 3 8.58 -36.13 -28.47
CA LYS A 3 8.30 -35.55 -27.12
C LYS A 3 8.04 -34.06 -27.16
N ASP A 4 8.74 -33.31 -27.96
CA ASP A 4 8.55 -31.84 -28.11
C ASP A 4 7.19 -31.59 -28.79
N LEU A 5 6.81 -32.41 -29.77
CA LEU A 5 5.53 -32.29 -30.45
C LEU A 5 4.36 -32.53 -29.48
N ILE A 6 4.46 -33.60 -28.67
CA ILE A 6 3.45 -33.91 -27.65
C ILE A 6 3.34 -32.73 -26.63
N HIS A 7 4.46 -32.21 -26.21
CA HIS A 7 4.47 -31.05 -25.28
C HIS A 7 3.76 -29.83 -25.88
N TYR A 8 4.10 -29.48 -27.13
CA TYR A 8 3.42 -28.37 -27.83
C TYR A 8 1.91 -28.62 -28.01
N MET A 9 1.52 -29.81 -28.37
CA MET A 9 0.09 -30.17 -28.52
C MET A 9 -0.65 -30.06 -27.18
N THR A 10 -0.05 -30.50 -26.08
CA THR A 10 -0.63 -30.36 -24.74
C THR A 10 -0.79 -28.89 -24.38
N THR A 11 0.25 -28.08 -24.54
CA THR A 11 0.23 -26.65 -24.25
C THR A 11 -0.81 -25.91 -25.11
N PHE A 12 -0.93 -26.24 -26.40
CA PHE A 12 -1.97 -25.66 -27.27
C PHE A 12 -3.37 -26.00 -26.81
N ASN A 13 -3.61 -27.27 -26.42
CA ASN A 13 -4.91 -27.67 -25.90
C ASN A 13 -5.26 -26.94 -24.58
N GLU A 14 -4.29 -26.81 -23.69
CA GLU A 14 -4.47 -26.01 -22.46
C GLU A 14 -4.86 -24.54 -22.77
N TYR A 15 -4.19 -23.88 -23.71
CA TYR A 15 -4.56 -22.53 -24.13
C TYR A 15 -5.96 -22.46 -24.76
N ILE A 16 -6.34 -23.44 -25.58
CA ILE A 16 -7.68 -23.52 -26.18
C ILE A 16 -8.74 -23.68 -25.08
N GLU A 17 -8.51 -24.52 -24.09
CA GLU A 17 -9.41 -24.71 -22.95
C GLU A 17 -9.53 -23.43 -22.11
N GLU A 18 -8.40 -22.78 -21.78
CA GLU A 18 -8.41 -21.50 -21.05
C GLU A 18 -9.15 -20.39 -21.80
N MET A 19 -8.93 -20.27 -23.11
CA MET A 19 -9.65 -19.31 -23.96
C MET A 19 -11.14 -19.61 -24.02
N ASN A 20 -11.52 -20.89 -24.15
CA ASN A 20 -12.91 -21.30 -24.12
C ASN A 20 -13.59 -20.98 -22.79
N LEU A 21 -12.92 -21.23 -21.66
CA LEU A 21 -13.40 -20.86 -20.34
C LEU A 21 -13.56 -19.34 -20.21
N PHE A 22 -12.59 -18.57 -20.73
CA PHE A 22 -12.66 -17.11 -20.68
C PHE A 22 -13.82 -16.54 -21.48
N PHE A 23 -14.03 -17.00 -22.73
CA PHE A 23 -15.02 -16.40 -23.63
C PHE A 23 -16.42 -17.03 -23.53
N ASN A 24 -16.52 -18.32 -23.23
CA ASN A 24 -17.78 -19.07 -23.33
C ASN A 24 -18.41 -19.41 -21.98
N VAL A 25 -17.63 -19.41 -20.89
CA VAL A 25 -18.15 -19.65 -19.54
C VAL A 25 -18.01 -18.37 -18.75
N TYR A 26 -19.13 -17.81 -18.29
CA TYR A 26 -19.13 -16.58 -17.49
C TYR A 26 -20.15 -16.68 -16.35
N GLU A 27 -19.66 -16.66 -15.14
CA GLU A 27 -20.43 -16.63 -13.90
C GLU A 27 -20.34 -15.23 -13.26
N PRO A 28 -21.18 -14.26 -13.71
CA PRO A 28 -21.05 -12.84 -13.34
C PRO A 28 -21.27 -12.55 -11.85
N LYS A 29 -21.75 -13.51 -11.10
CA LYS A 29 -21.92 -13.38 -9.63
C LYS A 29 -20.66 -13.82 -8.88
N GLU A 30 -19.80 -14.59 -9.49
CA GLU A 30 -18.66 -15.23 -8.85
C GLU A 30 -17.32 -14.69 -9.35
N GLU A 31 -17.25 -14.23 -10.61
CA GLU A 31 -16.01 -13.80 -11.23
C GLU A 31 -16.13 -12.52 -12.04
N VAL A 32 -15.00 -11.87 -12.24
CA VAL A 32 -14.83 -10.71 -13.14
C VAL A 32 -13.83 -11.07 -14.21
N LYS A 33 -14.20 -10.81 -15.47
CA LYS A 33 -13.33 -10.94 -16.63
C LYS A 33 -13.14 -9.58 -17.28
N TRP A 34 -11.90 -9.27 -17.65
CA TRP A 34 -11.61 -8.06 -18.40
C TRP A 34 -10.40 -8.24 -19.30
N ILE A 35 -10.24 -7.33 -20.25
CA ILE A 35 -9.16 -7.29 -21.21
C ILE A 35 -8.39 -6.00 -20.97
N GLU A 36 -7.07 -6.10 -20.87
CA GLU A 36 -6.17 -4.96 -20.87
C GLU A 36 -5.34 -4.96 -22.16
N ILE A 37 -5.21 -3.80 -22.78
CA ILE A 37 -4.39 -3.59 -23.98
C ILE A 37 -3.25 -2.65 -23.59
N GLU A 38 -2.03 -3.13 -23.73
CA GLU A 38 -0.82 -2.37 -23.43
C GLU A 38 -0.02 -2.16 -24.72
N GLY A 39 0.04 -0.88 -25.16
CA GLY A 39 0.62 -0.52 -26.47
C GLY A 39 -0.23 -1.06 -27.63
N ASP A 40 0.41 -1.32 -28.75
CA ASP A 40 -0.26 -1.76 -30.00
C ASP A 40 -0.28 -3.29 -30.16
N GLU A 41 0.45 -4.05 -29.36
CA GLU A 41 0.68 -5.48 -29.60
C GLU A 41 0.34 -6.40 -28.43
N ASN A 42 0.24 -5.89 -27.20
CA ASN A 42 0.04 -6.75 -26.03
C ASN A 42 -1.41 -6.70 -25.56
N VAL A 43 -2.04 -7.86 -25.53
CA VAL A 43 -3.41 -8.07 -25.03
C VAL A 43 -3.35 -9.07 -23.87
N TYR A 44 -3.86 -8.63 -22.71
CA TYR A 44 -3.92 -9.46 -21.51
C TYR A 44 -5.37 -9.78 -21.18
N LEU A 45 -5.66 -11.04 -20.97
CA LEU A 45 -6.96 -11.55 -20.53
C LEU A 45 -6.89 -11.84 -19.03
N TYR A 46 -7.78 -11.25 -18.27
CA TYR A 46 -7.85 -11.43 -16.82
C TYR A 46 -9.17 -12.05 -16.40
N GLN A 47 -9.08 -13.08 -15.57
CA GLN A 47 -10.23 -13.67 -14.89
C GLN A 47 -9.92 -13.77 -13.40
N LYS A 48 -10.78 -13.20 -12.56
CA LYS A 48 -10.59 -13.21 -11.10
C LYS A 48 -11.91 -13.41 -10.37
N PRO A 49 -11.93 -14.21 -9.30
CA PRO A 49 -13.11 -14.34 -8.45
C PRO A 49 -13.39 -13.02 -7.72
N ILE A 50 -14.67 -12.69 -7.56
CA ILE A 50 -15.13 -11.52 -6.78
C ILE A 50 -14.88 -11.78 -5.29
N GLN A 51 -15.21 -12.99 -4.82
CA GLN A 51 -14.96 -13.44 -3.46
C GLN A 51 -14.14 -14.73 -3.49
N VAL A 52 -13.08 -14.76 -2.72
CA VAL A 52 -12.16 -15.92 -2.65
C VAL A 52 -12.50 -16.81 -1.45
N GLY A 53 -13.33 -16.30 -0.53
CA GLY A 53 -13.61 -16.93 0.75
C GLY A 53 -14.18 -18.34 0.62
N ASP A 54 -15.24 -18.50 -0.17
CA ASP A 54 -15.92 -19.80 -0.36
C ASP A 54 -14.98 -20.82 -0.99
N TYR A 55 -14.19 -20.38 -1.99
CA TYR A 55 -13.16 -21.22 -2.61
C TYR A 55 -12.10 -21.68 -1.60
N LEU A 56 -11.61 -20.75 -0.75
CA LEU A 56 -10.64 -21.08 0.28
C LEU A 56 -11.23 -22.03 1.34
N LEU A 57 -12.49 -21.82 1.71
CA LEU A 57 -13.17 -22.69 2.67
C LEU A 57 -13.24 -24.11 2.14
N GLU A 58 -13.71 -24.31 0.91
CA GLU A 58 -13.88 -25.62 0.31
C GLU A 58 -12.55 -26.30 -0.04
N HIS A 59 -11.60 -25.56 -0.64
CA HIS A 59 -10.41 -26.16 -1.23
C HIS A 59 -9.19 -26.14 -0.31
N PHE A 60 -9.21 -25.33 0.76
CA PHE A 60 -8.10 -25.22 1.68
C PHE A 60 -8.49 -25.51 3.13
N PHE A 61 -9.39 -24.71 3.74
CA PHE A 61 -9.66 -24.82 5.18
C PHE A 61 -10.31 -26.16 5.55
N ASN A 62 -11.31 -26.62 4.80
CA ASN A 62 -11.98 -27.89 5.07
C ASN A 62 -11.11 -29.13 4.83
N LYS A 63 -9.95 -28.96 4.20
CA LYS A 63 -9.00 -30.07 3.95
C LYS A 63 -7.89 -30.15 4.99
N LYS A 64 -7.91 -29.33 6.01
CA LYS A 64 -6.89 -29.28 7.07
C LYS A 64 -7.51 -29.51 8.44
N ASP A 65 -6.81 -30.28 9.26
CA ASP A 65 -7.22 -30.53 10.66
C ASP A 65 -7.16 -29.26 11.50
N SER A 66 -6.18 -28.38 11.23
CA SER A 66 -6.06 -27.07 11.85
C SER A 66 -5.27 -26.10 10.99
N VAL A 67 -5.61 -24.81 11.06
CA VAL A 67 -4.91 -23.73 10.37
C VAL A 67 -4.66 -22.58 11.36
N ILE A 68 -3.42 -22.12 11.43
CA ILE A 68 -3.02 -20.98 12.25
C ILE A 68 -2.64 -19.83 11.30
N LEU A 69 -3.38 -18.71 11.38
CA LEU A 69 -3.12 -17.51 10.62
C LEU A 69 -2.54 -16.45 11.55
N THR A 70 -1.36 -15.93 11.21
CA THR A 70 -0.71 -14.85 11.99
C THR A 70 -0.35 -13.69 11.08
N ARG A 71 -0.62 -12.48 11.53
CA ARG A 71 -0.25 -11.26 10.81
C ARG A 71 -0.21 -10.06 11.76
N ALA A 72 0.68 -9.10 11.49
CA ALA A 72 0.80 -7.87 12.28
C ALA A 72 -0.36 -6.88 12.08
N THR A 73 -1.13 -6.99 10.97
CA THR A 73 -2.15 -6.00 10.56
C THR A 73 -3.46 -6.66 10.14
N LEU A 74 -4.06 -7.47 11.05
CA LEU A 74 -5.31 -8.19 10.75
C LEU A 74 -6.58 -7.41 11.11
N THR A 75 -6.47 -6.43 12.00
CA THR A 75 -7.63 -5.78 12.60
C THR A 75 -7.78 -4.33 12.17
N MET A 76 -9.03 -3.91 12.02
CA MET A 76 -9.46 -2.54 11.91
C MET A 76 -10.32 -2.20 13.14
N ARG A 77 -9.89 -1.22 13.98
CA ARG A 77 -10.56 -0.87 15.25
C ARG A 77 -10.88 -2.12 16.09
N ASP A 78 -9.89 -2.96 16.32
CA ASP A 78 -10.00 -4.21 17.09
C ASP A 78 -11.00 -5.25 16.51
N SER A 79 -11.44 -5.06 15.28
CA SER A 79 -12.32 -5.99 14.57
C SER A 79 -11.57 -6.80 13.53
N ILE A 80 -11.60 -8.11 13.66
CA ILE A 80 -11.08 -9.07 12.68
C ILE A 80 -12.11 -9.42 11.59
N SER A 81 -13.35 -8.96 11.74
CA SER A 81 -14.46 -9.38 10.87
C SER A 81 -14.21 -9.14 9.38
N PHE A 82 -13.55 -8.03 9.02
CA PHE A 82 -13.20 -7.77 7.61
C PHE A 82 -12.33 -8.87 7.02
N MET A 83 -11.35 -9.35 7.78
CA MET A 83 -10.48 -10.42 7.32
C MET A 83 -11.20 -11.76 7.26
N LEU A 84 -11.99 -12.10 8.28
CA LEU A 84 -12.74 -13.36 8.30
C LEU A 84 -13.70 -13.44 7.11
N ASN A 85 -14.43 -12.36 6.82
CA ASN A 85 -15.31 -12.28 5.65
C ASN A 85 -14.55 -12.49 4.33
N ASN A 86 -13.36 -11.89 4.17
CA ASN A 86 -12.55 -12.09 2.96
C ASN A 86 -12.03 -13.54 2.83
N LEU A 87 -11.88 -14.26 3.93
CA LEU A 87 -11.43 -15.65 3.97
C LEU A 87 -12.58 -16.67 3.94
N GLY A 88 -13.83 -16.22 3.97
CA GLY A 88 -15.01 -17.10 4.07
C GLY A 88 -15.16 -17.80 5.41
N LEU A 89 -14.54 -17.26 6.47
CA LEU A 89 -14.56 -17.86 7.79
C LEU A 89 -15.61 -17.21 8.69
N ASP A 90 -16.39 -18.03 9.41
CA ASP A 90 -17.32 -17.57 10.41
C ASP A 90 -16.59 -17.29 11.73
N LYS A 91 -16.95 -16.17 12.37
CA LYS A 91 -16.38 -15.78 13.67
C LYS A 91 -16.61 -16.83 14.75
N ASP A 92 -17.70 -17.56 14.69
CA ASP A 92 -18.08 -18.56 15.70
C ASP A 92 -17.28 -19.88 15.52
N THR A 93 -16.64 -20.08 14.37
CA THR A 93 -15.84 -21.28 14.07
C THR A 93 -14.34 -21.09 14.28
N VAL A 94 -13.90 -19.86 14.60
CA VAL A 94 -12.48 -19.55 14.74
C VAL A 94 -12.13 -18.98 16.12
N ILE A 95 -10.97 -19.37 16.64
CA ILE A 95 -10.41 -18.76 17.84
C ILE A 95 -9.55 -17.57 17.40
N THR A 96 -9.91 -16.39 17.88
CA THR A 96 -9.16 -15.17 17.55
C THR A 96 -8.45 -14.64 18.79
N LYS A 97 -7.19 -14.21 18.62
CA LYS A 97 -6.41 -13.55 19.67
C LYS A 97 -5.71 -12.33 19.06
N GLN A 98 -5.93 -11.17 19.65
CA GLN A 98 -5.20 -9.97 19.36
C GLN A 98 -4.17 -9.74 20.47
N VAL A 99 -2.96 -9.36 20.08
CA VAL A 99 -1.88 -8.98 20.98
C VAL A 99 -1.55 -7.54 20.71
N ASP A 100 -1.42 -6.75 21.76
CA ASP A 100 -1.06 -5.33 21.64
C ASP A 100 0.35 -5.16 21.09
N SER A 101 0.57 -4.01 20.43
CA SER A 101 1.90 -3.65 19.95
C SER A 101 2.86 -3.47 21.14
N PRO A 102 4.06 -4.05 21.11
CA PRO A 102 5.05 -3.83 22.15
C PRO A 102 5.71 -2.44 22.10
N TYR A 103 5.42 -1.64 21.06
CA TYR A 103 6.10 -0.36 20.80
C TYR A 103 5.36 0.82 21.42
N ASN A 104 6.13 1.81 21.93
CA ASN A 104 5.60 3.09 22.40
C ASN A 104 5.65 4.14 21.29
N TYR A 105 4.61 4.14 20.44
CA TYR A 105 4.57 5.03 19.28
C TYR A 105 4.50 6.52 19.66
N GLU A 106 4.05 6.89 20.85
CA GLU A 106 4.06 8.29 21.32
C GLU A 106 5.48 8.83 21.47
N GLU A 107 6.43 8.00 21.91
CA GLU A 107 7.84 8.37 22.11
C GLU A 107 8.72 8.06 20.90
N GLN A 108 8.33 7.06 20.08
CA GLN A 108 9.15 6.57 18.98
C GLN A 108 8.82 7.26 17.63
N VAL A 109 7.62 7.87 17.49
CA VAL A 109 7.17 8.40 16.21
C VAL A 109 6.74 9.85 16.31
N LEU A 110 7.39 10.70 15.52
CA LEU A 110 6.89 12.04 15.22
C LEU A 110 5.93 11.96 14.03
N PHE A 111 4.61 12.02 14.31
CA PHE A 111 3.60 11.92 13.25
C PHE A 111 3.08 13.33 12.88
N MET A 112 3.33 13.74 11.64
CA MET A 112 3.11 15.09 11.14
C MET A 112 2.11 15.12 9.98
N VAL A 113 1.17 16.09 10.05
CA VAL A 113 0.19 16.37 8.99
C VAL A 113 0.13 17.87 8.77
N PRO A 114 0.54 18.41 7.63
CA PRO A 114 0.53 19.85 7.38
C PRO A 114 -0.91 20.37 7.20
N LYS A 115 -1.16 21.59 7.71
CA LYS A 115 -2.43 22.31 7.55
C LYS A 115 -2.53 23.08 6.23
N ASP A 116 -1.39 23.54 5.75
CA ASP A 116 -1.20 24.41 4.62
C ASP A 116 -0.77 23.68 3.34
N PHE A 117 -0.86 22.34 3.33
CA PHE A 117 -0.50 21.57 2.16
C PHE A 117 -1.55 21.75 1.03
N PRO A 118 -1.11 21.94 -0.23
CA PRO A 118 -2.02 22.11 -1.35
C PRO A 118 -2.98 20.95 -1.52
N SER A 119 -4.16 21.22 -2.05
CA SER A 119 -5.12 20.16 -2.39
C SER A 119 -4.85 19.65 -3.80
N ILE A 120 -4.56 18.37 -3.93
CA ILE A 120 -4.34 17.72 -5.23
C ILE A 120 -5.54 17.86 -6.19
N ILE A 121 -6.76 18.00 -5.67
CA ILE A 121 -7.98 18.15 -6.50
C ILE A 121 -8.08 19.56 -7.08
N LYS A 122 -7.53 20.55 -6.37
CA LYS A 122 -7.57 21.95 -6.78
C LYS A 122 -6.42 22.27 -7.72
N ASP A 123 -5.22 21.84 -7.37
CA ASP A 123 -4.00 22.08 -8.13
C ASP A 123 -3.01 20.93 -7.94
N GLU A 124 -2.91 20.06 -8.94
CA GLU A 124 -2.01 18.91 -8.92
C GLU A 124 -0.55 19.35 -9.05
N GLU A 125 -0.26 20.40 -9.81
CA GLU A 125 1.11 20.90 -9.97
C GLU A 125 1.66 21.46 -8.68
N GLU A 126 0.88 22.33 -8.01
CA GLU A 126 1.25 22.88 -6.70
C GLU A 126 1.42 21.78 -5.65
N PHE A 127 0.54 20.76 -5.68
CA PHE A 127 0.66 19.61 -4.78
C PHE A 127 1.96 18.83 -5.00
N ILE A 128 2.35 18.58 -6.26
CA ILE A 128 3.60 17.88 -6.60
C ILE A 128 4.81 18.72 -6.16
N PHE A 129 4.77 20.02 -6.42
CA PHE A 129 5.84 20.92 -6.03
C PHE A 129 6.04 20.93 -4.50
N ALA A 130 4.96 21.10 -3.75
CA ALA A 130 4.97 21.07 -2.28
C ALA A 130 5.43 19.70 -1.74
N THR A 131 5.07 18.60 -2.42
CA THR A 131 5.54 17.26 -2.05
C THR A 131 7.05 17.14 -2.21
N CYS A 132 7.61 17.61 -3.33
CA CYS A 132 9.05 17.56 -3.58
C CYS A 132 9.84 18.49 -2.64
N ASP A 133 9.33 19.69 -2.35
CA ASP A 133 9.90 20.63 -1.39
C ASP A 133 9.94 20.01 0.03
N ALA A 134 8.85 19.40 0.45
CA ALA A 134 8.78 18.68 1.73
C ALA A 134 9.75 17.48 1.78
N ILE A 135 9.91 16.71 0.69
CA ILE A 135 10.89 15.63 0.60
C ILE A 135 12.30 16.18 0.77
N SER A 136 12.66 17.25 0.05
CA SER A 136 13.97 17.89 0.13
C SER A 136 14.26 18.39 1.55
N SER A 137 13.36 19.17 2.12
CA SER A 137 13.50 19.74 3.48
C SER A 137 13.63 18.64 4.53
N MET A 138 12.82 17.60 4.46
CA MET A 138 12.92 16.46 5.37
C MET A 138 14.23 15.69 5.19
N ALA A 139 14.68 15.48 3.94
CA ALA A 139 15.93 14.77 3.67
C ALA A 139 17.15 15.50 4.22
N GLU A 140 17.17 16.84 4.18
CA GLU A 140 18.23 17.65 4.78
C GLU A 140 18.31 17.47 6.29
N ILE A 141 17.17 17.47 6.98
CA ILE A 141 17.11 17.32 8.45
C ILE A 141 17.47 15.87 8.85
N THR A 142 16.87 14.88 8.19
CA THR A 142 17.01 13.47 8.55
C THR A 142 18.21 12.76 7.92
N LYS A 143 18.98 13.49 7.11
CA LYS A 143 20.13 12.97 6.35
C LYS A 143 19.77 11.85 5.37
N GLY A 144 18.64 11.98 4.69
CA GLY A 144 18.08 10.94 3.83
C GLY A 144 17.35 9.84 4.62
N ARG A 145 17.64 8.55 4.31
CA ARG A 145 16.98 7.38 4.92
C ARG A 145 15.44 7.48 4.90
N MET A 146 14.94 7.94 3.74
CA MET A 146 13.54 8.26 3.55
C MET A 146 12.86 7.30 2.58
N LEU A 147 11.70 6.78 2.97
CA LEU A 147 10.77 6.08 2.09
C LEU A 147 9.58 6.98 1.80
N VAL A 148 9.29 7.22 0.52
CA VAL A 148 8.14 8.01 0.07
C VAL A 148 7.16 7.09 -0.64
N LEU A 149 5.95 6.97 -0.11
CA LEU A 149 4.91 6.07 -0.59
C LEU A 149 3.85 6.82 -1.40
N PHE A 150 3.76 6.44 -2.66
CA PHE A 150 2.79 6.96 -3.63
C PHE A 150 1.65 5.96 -3.87
N THR A 151 0.49 6.47 -4.26
CA THR A 151 -0.65 5.68 -4.74
C THR A 151 -0.77 5.70 -6.27
N SER A 152 0.02 6.55 -6.96
CA SER A 152 0.05 6.71 -8.41
C SER A 152 1.49 6.64 -8.92
N TYR A 153 1.74 5.78 -9.91
CA TYR A 153 3.03 5.71 -10.59
C TYR A 153 3.34 6.98 -11.39
N GLN A 154 2.32 7.58 -11.99
CA GLN A 154 2.49 8.83 -12.74
C GLN A 154 2.97 9.97 -11.83
N MET A 155 2.37 10.11 -10.64
CA MET A 155 2.81 11.10 -9.67
C MET A 155 4.23 10.81 -9.16
N LEU A 156 4.55 9.55 -8.85
CA LEU A 156 5.91 9.14 -8.48
C LEU A 156 6.92 9.57 -9.55
N LYS A 157 6.60 9.31 -10.83
CA LYS A 157 7.46 9.65 -11.97
C LYS A 157 7.68 11.17 -12.08
N ARG A 158 6.64 11.98 -11.93
CA ARG A 158 6.73 13.44 -11.95
C ARG A 158 7.56 13.98 -10.79
N CYS A 159 7.32 13.48 -9.57
CA CYS A 159 8.13 13.84 -8.40
C CYS A 159 9.60 13.43 -8.57
N TYR A 160 9.89 12.26 -9.14
CA TYR A 160 11.26 11.82 -9.37
C TYR A 160 12.04 12.81 -10.25
N TYR A 161 11.49 13.23 -11.39
CA TYR A 161 12.19 14.16 -12.26
C TYR A 161 12.36 15.55 -11.64
N LEU A 162 11.34 16.05 -10.94
CA LEU A 162 11.45 17.33 -10.24
C LEU A 162 12.50 17.27 -9.10
N LEU A 163 12.55 16.16 -8.35
CA LEU A 163 13.57 15.97 -7.31
C LEU A 163 14.99 15.94 -7.87
N GLN A 164 15.22 15.43 -9.09
CA GLN A 164 16.54 15.47 -9.72
C GLN A 164 17.02 16.91 -9.99
N GLU A 165 16.11 17.86 -10.11
CA GLU A 165 16.41 19.27 -10.37
C GLU A 165 16.64 20.07 -9.09
N ILE A 166 15.99 19.71 -7.96
CA ILE A 166 16.00 20.50 -6.74
C ILE A 166 16.91 19.94 -5.63
N ILE A 167 17.20 18.63 -5.66
CA ILE A 167 18.08 18.00 -4.67
C ILE A 167 19.52 17.94 -5.20
N ASP A 168 20.51 18.17 -4.33
CA ASP A 168 21.91 17.91 -4.69
C ASP A 168 22.14 16.41 -4.89
N THR A 169 22.16 15.99 -6.15
CA THR A 169 22.36 14.59 -6.57
C THR A 169 23.76 14.04 -6.29
N ASN A 170 24.73 14.89 -5.93
CA ASN A 170 26.05 14.42 -5.46
C ASN A 170 25.98 13.99 -3.98
N GLU A 171 25.06 14.54 -3.23
CA GLU A 171 24.88 14.25 -1.81
C GLU A 171 23.80 13.22 -1.54
N TYR A 172 22.69 13.28 -2.28
CA TYR A 172 21.51 12.42 -2.10
C TYR A 172 21.27 11.49 -3.27
N MET A 173 21.01 10.24 -2.99
CA MET A 173 20.60 9.27 -4.00
C MET A 173 19.09 9.11 -4.02
N VAL A 174 18.43 9.55 -5.10
CA VAL A 174 17.00 9.35 -5.32
C VAL A 174 16.80 8.08 -6.13
N ILE A 175 16.14 7.09 -5.52
CA ILE A 175 15.83 5.78 -6.10
C ILE A 175 14.33 5.72 -6.34
N ALA A 176 13.88 5.37 -7.54
CA ALA A 176 12.48 5.34 -7.91
C ALA A 176 12.08 4.01 -8.56
N GLN A 177 11.02 3.42 -8.03
CA GLN A 177 10.43 2.20 -8.60
C GLN A 177 10.03 2.40 -10.05
N GLY A 178 10.46 1.48 -10.94
CA GLY A 178 10.11 1.50 -12.36
C GLY A 178 10.84 2.54 -13.20
N ILE A 179 11.69 3.39 -12.60
CA ILE A 179 12.52 4.39 -13.28
C ILE A 179 14.01 4.05 -13.13
N THR A 180 14.47 3.93 -11.88
CA THR A 180 15.83 3.45 -11.66
C THR A 180 15.90 1.95 -11.88
N SER A 181 16.96 1.49 -12.57
CA SER A 181 17.07 0.10 -13.01
C SER A 181 17.15 -0.89 -11.85
N GLY A 182 16.42 -2.00 -11.96
CA GLY A 182 16.55 -3.14 -11.07
C GLY A 182 15.22 -3.64 -10.49
N SER A 183 15.26 -4.86 -10.00
CA SER A 183 14.14 -5.45 -9.24
C SER A 183 13.94 -4.72 -7.91
N ARG A 184 12.77 -4.91 -7.29
CA ARG A 184 12.48 -4.39 -5.94
C ARG A 184 13.57 -4.70 -4.91
N THR A 185 14.14 -5.91 -4.96
CA THR A 185 15.25 -6.33 -4.09
C THR A 185 16.51 -5.52 -4.35
N ARG A 186 16.80 -5.19 -5.60
CA ARG A 186 17.96 -4.36 -5.97
C ARG A 186 17.77 -2.91 -5.53
N LEU A 187 16.57 -2.34 -5.71
CA LEU A 187 16.26 -0.99 -5.24
C LEU A 187 16.43 -0.88 -3.72
N LYS A 188 15.93 -1.88 -2.97
CA LYS A 188 16.16 -1.99 -1.52
C LYS A 188 17.64 -2.02 -1.17
N LYS A 189 18.44 -2.88 -1.82
CA LYS A 189 19.89 -2.96 -1.60
C LYS A 189 20.58 -1.63 -1.84
N ASN A 190 20.25 -0.95 -2.94
CA ASN A 190 20.80 0.37 -3.25
C ASN A 190 20.44 1.38 -2.16
N PHE A 191 19.19 1.39 -1.71
CA PHE A 191 18.73 2.27 -0.63
C PHE A 191 19.53 2.06 0.66
N GLN A 192 19.78 0.82 1.04
CA GLN A 192 20.55 0.48 2.25
C GLN A 192 22.05 0.80 2.11
N SER A 193 22.61 0.73 0.89
CA SER A 193 24.02 0.97 0.64
C SER A 193 24.41 2.45 0.65
N PHE A 194 23.44 3.35 0.46
CA PHE A 194 23.68 4.78 0.43
C PHE A 194 23.16 5.45 1.72
N PRO A 195 24.04 6.12 2.48
CA PRO A 195 23.64 6.75 3.76
C PRO A 195 22.54 7.81 3.61
N LYS A 196 22.55 8.56 2.49
CA LYS A 196 21.59 9.63 2.19
C LYS A 196 20.71 9.25 0.99
N ALA A 197 19.99 8.15 1.12
CA ALA A 197 19.09 7.67 0.08
C ALA A 197 17.63 8.05 0.33
N ILE A 198 16.91 8.33 -0.76
CA ILE A 198 15.47 8.58 -0.80
C ILE A 198 14.86 7.55 -1.76
N LEU A 199 13.94 6.72 -1.27
CA LEU A 199 13.29 5.68 -2.05
C LEU A 199 11.84 6.04 -2.33
N LEU A 200 11.49 6.20 -3.60
CA LEU A 200 10.15 6.45 -4.06
C LEU A 200 9.50 5.13 -4.50
N GLY A 201 8.40 4.75 -3.85
CA GLY A 201 7.72 3.50 -4.12
C GLY A 201 6.21 3.62 -4.24
N THR A 202 5.58 2.70 -4.99
CA THR A 202 4.12 2.56 -5.10
C THR A 202 3.62 1.33 -4.35
N SER A 203 2.49 0.76 -4.74
CA SER A 203 1.77 -0.34 -4.08
C SER A 203 2.66 -1.49 -3.60
N SER A 204 3.67 -1.90 -4.37
CA SER A 204 4.58 -2.99 -4.02
C SER A 204 5.55 -2.65 -2.87
N PHE A 205 5.70 -1.36 -2.53
CA PHE A 205 6.49 -0.89 -1.39
C PHE A 205 5.65 -0.65 -0.13
N TRP A 206 4.33 -0.53 -0.27
CA TRP A 206 3.42 -0.57 0.89
C TRP A 206 3.47 -1.94 1.58
N GLU A 207 3.63 -3.02 0.81
CA GLU A 207 3.67 -4.40 1.28
C GLU A 207 4.99 -5.09 0.89
N GLY A 208 5.50 -5.96 1.75
CA GLY A 208 6.58 -6.89 1.38
C GLY A 208 8.00 -6.33 1.23
N VAL A 209 8.29 -5.07 1.57
CA VAL A 209 9.66 -4.56 1.64
C VAL A 209 10.07 -4.49 3.11
N ASP A 210 11.12 -5.23 3.44
CA ASP A 210 11.73 -5.23 4.77
C ASP A 210 12.99 -4.35 4.76
N ILE A 211 12.92 -3.16 5.37
CA ILE A 211 14.03 -2.23 5.55
C ILE A 211 14.31 -2.16 7.06
N PRO A 212 15.50 -2.54 7.54
CA PRO A 212 15.84 -2.44 8.97
C PRO A 212 15.69 -1.03 9.51
N GLY A 213 15.37 -0.90 10.81
CA GLY A 213 15.06 0.37 11.46
C GLY A 213 16.12 1.45 11.29
N GLU A 214 17.41 1.08 11.40
CA GLU A 214 18.52 2.05 11.24
C GLU A 214 18.64 2.62 9.81
N ASP A 215 18.15 1.88 8.80
CA ASP A 215 18.20 2.31 7.41
C ASP A 215 16.99 3.19 7.03
N LEU A 216 15.94 3.24 7.86
CA LEU A 216 14.71 3.97 7.59
C LEU A 216 14.31 4.83 8.80
N SER A 217 14.58 6.12 8.74
CA SER A 217 14.20 7.08 9.78
C SER A 217 13.02 7.98 9.38
N SER A 218 12.67 8.01 8.10
CA SER A 218 11.63 8.90 7.58
C SER A 218 10.70 8.17 6.62
N LEU A 219 9.40 8.32 6.87
CA LEU A 219 8.34 7.81 6.01
C LEU A 219 7.45 8.96 5.56
N MET A 220 7.31 9.15 4.26
CA MET A 220 6.32 10.08 3.72
C MET A 220 5.21 9.30 3.04
N ILE A 221 3.97 9.65 3.37
CA ILE A 221 2.75 9.13 2.74
C ILE A 221 2.13 10.27 1.93
N VAL A 222 2.28 10.23 0.61
CA VAL A 222 1.83 11.31 -0.27
C VAL A 222 0.29 11.37 -0.33
N ARG A 223 -0.38 10.21 -0.42
CA ARG A 223 -1.84 10.10 -0.35
C ARG A 223 -2.25 8.87 0.46
N LEU A 224 -3.40 8.94 1.09
CA LEU A 224 -4.00 7.76 1.74
C LEU A 224 -4.20 6.63 0.73
N PRO A 225 -3.84 5.38 1.07
CA PRO A 225 -3.76 4.26 0.13
C PRO A 225 -5.11 3.65 -0.22
N PHE A 226 -6.06 4.51 -0.60
CA PHE A 226 -7.32 4.05 -1.19
C PHE A 226 -7.06 3.41 -2.54
N GLN A 227 -7.75 2.32 -2.81
CA GLN A 227 -7.71 1.67 -4.12
C GLN A 227 -8.42 2.55 -5.15
N VAL A 228 -7.95 2.50 -6.40
CA VAL A 228 -8.58 3.20 -7.52
C VAL A 228 -9.96 2.59 -7.76
N PRO A 229 -11.04 3.39 -7.73
CA PRO A 229 -12.41 2.87 -7.75
C PRO A 229 -12.81 2.19 -9.06
N ASN A 230 -12.13 2.49 -10.18
CA ASN A 230 -12.41 1.92 -11.51
C ASN A 230 -11.63 0.63 -11.83
N HIS A 231 -11.04 -0.01 -10.83
CA HIS A 231 -10.45 -1.35 -11.06
C HIS A 231 -11.57 -2.40 -11.11
N PRO A 232 -11.64 -3.25 -12.16
CA PRO A 232 -12.78 -4.15 -12.40
C PRO A 232 -13.18 -5.01 -11.20
N VAL A 233 -12.19 -5.59 -10.49
CA VAL A 233 -12.47 -6.40 -9.28
C VAL A 233 -13.04 -5.55 -8.15
N TYR A 234 -12.56 -4.31 -8.00
CA TYR A 234 -13.08 -3.42 -6.97
C TYR A 234 -14.53 -3.01 -7.28
N GLU A 235 -14.82 -2.66 -8.53
CA GLU A 235 -16.19 -2.31 -8.97
C GLU A 235 -17.16 -3.46 -8.70
N ALA A 236 -16.81 -4.67 -9.09
CA ALA A 236 -17.64 -5.85 -8.87
C ALA A 236 -17.90 -6.13 -7.38
N LYS A 237 -16.85 -6.04 -6.54
CA LYS A 237 -16.99 -6.15 -5.08
C LYS A 237 -17.89 -5.05 -4.50
N ALA A 238 -17.72 -3.81 -4.96
CA ALA A 238 -18.52 -2.68 -4.51
C ALA A 238 -19.99 -2.82 -4.93
N GLU A 239 -20.25 -3.35 -6.12
CA GLU A 239 -21.63 -3.66 -6.57
C GLU A 239 -22.26 -4.79 -5.76
N ALA A 240 -21.52 -5.86 -5.48
CA ALA A 240 -22.02 -6.94 -4.62
C ALA A 240 -22.42 -6.42 -3.23
N ILE A 241 -21.58 -5.59 -2.62
CA ILE A 241 -21.84 -4.96 -1.32
C ILE A 241 -23.08 -4.03 -1.37
N LYS A 242 -23.24 -3.26 -2.46
CA LYS A 242 -24.42 -2.39 -2.66
C LYS A 242 -25.70 -3.20 -2.80
N LYS A 243 -25.68 -4.37 -3.45
CA LYS A 243 -26.83 -5.27 -3.56
C LYS A 243 -27.30 -5.79 -2.19
N GLU A 244 -26.38 -5.87 -1.22
CA GLU A 244 -26.70 -6.18 0.18
C GLU A 244 -27.17 -4.97 1.00
N ASN A 245 -27.45 -3.82 0.38
CA ASN A 245 -27.80 -2.55 1.02
C ASN A 245 -26.71 -2.03 1.99
N LYS A 246 -25.45 -2.40 1.79
CA LYS A 246 -24.31 -1.93 2.56
C LYS A 246 -23.54 -0.82 1.82
N ASN A 247 -22.83 0.01 2.58
CA ASN A 247 -22.01 1.07 2.02
C ASN A 247 -20.62 0.53 1.64
N ALA A 248 -20.33 0.43 0.33
CA ALA A 248 -19.07 -0.10 -0.20
C ALA A 248 -17.83 0.68 0.30
N PHE A 249 -17.94 1.99 0.55
CA PHE A 249 -16.83 2.76 1.09
C PHE A 249 -16.43 2.27 2.49
N PHE A 250 -17.38 2.14 3.40
CA PHE A 250 -17.11 1.70 4.78
C PHE A 250 -16.84 0.19 4.90
N THR A 251 -17.40 -0.60 3.98
CA THR A 251 -17.31 -2.08 4.03
C THR A 251 -16.07 -2.61 3.29
N LEU A 252 -15.57 -1.90 2.27
CA LEU A 252 -14.47 -2.35 1.41
C LEU A 252 -13.30 -1.35 1.37
N ALA A 253 -13.55 -0.13 0.84
CA ALA A 253 -12.48 0.82 0.55
C ALA A 253 -11.71 1.27 1.79
N LEU A 254 -12.44 1.67 2.82
CA LEU A 254 -11.83 2.20 4.05
C LEU A 254 -11.06 1.12 4.84
N PRO A 255 -11.59 -0.10 5.07
CA PRO A 255 -10.83 -1.17 5.71
C PRO A 255 -9.54 -1.51 4.98
N GLU A 256 -9.58 -1.66 3.65
CA GLU A 256 -8.37 -1.93 2.85
C GLU A 256 -7.35 -0.80 2.96
N ALA A 257 -7.79 0.45 2.87
CA ALA A 257 -6.91 1.60 2.99
C ALA A 257 -6.26 1.70 4.39
N VAL A 258 -7.01 1.44 5.47
CA VAL A 258 -6.47 1.43 6.84
C VAL A 258 -5.45 0.31 7.02
N ILE A 259 -5.71 -0.88 6.51
CA ILE A 259 -4.77 -2.01 6.58
C ILE A 259 -3.46 -1.66 5.83
N ARG A 260 -3.55 -1.13 4.61
CA ARG A 260 -2.37 -0.68 3.85
C ARG A 260 -1.61 0.43 4.56
N PHE A 261 -2.32 1.40 5.12
CA PHE A 261 -1.71 2.47 5.92
C PHE A 261 -0.92 1.90 7.11
N LYS A 262 -1.50 0.98 7.88
CA LYS A 262 -0.81 0.29 8.98
C LYS A 262 0.43 -0.47 8.49
N GLN A 263 0.35 -1.11 7.34
CA GLN A 263 1.47 -1.84 6.74
C GLN A 263 2.61 -0.89 6.35
N GLY A 264 2.29 0.24 5.71
CA GLY A 264 3.25 1.29 5.39
C GLY A 264 3.89 1.89 6.65
N PHE A 265 3.07 2.26 7.63
CA PHE A 265 3.53 2.78 8.93
C PHE A 265 4.44 1.78 9.66
N GLY A 266 4.08 0.52 9.70
CA GLY A 266 4.86 -0.55 10.35
C GLY A 266 6.23 -0.83 9.75
N ARG A 267 6.62 -0.10 8.68
CA ARG A 267 7.99 -0.13 8.15
C ARG A 267 8.97 0.64 9.01
N LEU A 268 8.48 1.68 9.70
CA LEU A 268 9.32 2.62 10.42
C LEU A 268 9.80 2.09 11.77
N ILE A 269 8.92 1.46 12.55
CA ILE A 269 9.24 0.98 13.91
C ILE A 269 9.18 -0.54 13.96
N ARG A 270 10.30 -1.17 14.30
CA ARG A 270 10.50 -2.63 14.35
C ARG A 270 11.17 -3.13 15.62
N SER A 271 11.82 -2.21 16.32
CA SER A 271 12.46 -2.46 17.61
C SER A 271 12.05 -1.41 18.64
N HIS A 272 12.35 -1.68 19.91
CA HIS A 272 12.11 -0.73 20.99
C HIS A 272 13.03 0.52 20.91
N THR A 273 14.11 0.43 20.15
CA THR A 273 15.09 1.52 19.98
C THR A 273 14.86 2.36 18.74
N ASP A 274 14.03 1.88 17.81
CA ASP A 274 13.75 2.63 16.57
C ASP A 274 13.01 3.93 16.89
N ARG A 275 13.41 4.98 16.21
CA ARG A 275 12.74 6.29 16.24
C ARG A 275 12.64 6.81 14.81
N GLY A 276 11.57 7.50 14.51
CA GLY A 276 11.42 8.05 13.17
C GLY A 276 10.27 9.03 13.04
N VAL A 277 10.14 9.56 11.83
CA VAL A 277 9.10 10.51 11.47
C VAL A 277 8.18 9.96 10.39
N VAL A 278 6.90 10.26 10.52
CA VAL A 278 5.90 10.03 9.47
C VAL A 278 5.31 11.38 9.07
N PHE A 279 5.39 11.71 7.79
CA PHE A 279 4.78 12.91 7.22
C PHE A 279 3.69 12.49 6.24
N VAL A 280 2.45 12.94 6.46
CA VAL A 280 1.31 12.61 5.61
C VAL A 280 0.82 13.85 4.90
N CYS A 281 0.99 13.92 3.57
CA CYS A 281 0.57 15.08 2.76
C CYS A 281 -0.96 15.16 2.60
N ASP A 282 -1.66 14.10 2.90
CA ASP A 282 -3.12 14.00 2.71
C ASP A 282 -3.89 14.44 3.97
N SER A 283 -4.43 15.65 3.97
CA SER A 283 -5.16 16.22 5.10
C SER A 283 -6.42 15.43 5.51
N ARG A 284 -6.94 14.56 4.63
CA ARG A 284 -8.09 13.70 4.93
C ARG A 284 -7.86 12.79 6.15
N ILE A 285 -6.59 12.50 6.48
CA ILE A 285 -6.24 11.69 7.65
C ILE A 285 -6.66 12.35 8.98
N VAL A 286 -6.85 13.67 9.00
CA VAL A 286 -7.27 14.44 10.18
C VAL A 286 -8.59 15.18 9.99
N GLN A 287 -8.97 15.52 8.75
CA GLN A 287 -10.12 16.37 8.46
C GLN A 287 -11.38 15.60 8.05
N SER A 288 -11.26 14.34 7.59
CA SER A 288 -12.41 13.56 7.15
C SER A 288 -13.21 12.96 8.32
N SER A 289 -14.49 12.64 8.07
CA SER A 289 -15.35 11.93 9.03
C SER A 289 -14.80 10.53 9.40
N TYR A 290 -13.95 9.97 8.57
CA TYR A 290 -13.31 8.66 8.77
C TYR A 290 -11.86 8.74 9.28
N SER A 291 -11.37 9.94 9.59
CA SER A 291 -9.99 10.17 10.08
C SER A 291 -9.59 9.28 11.25
N SER A 292 -10.52 9.07 12.18
CA SER A 292 -10.30 8.24 13.36
C SER A 292 -10.04 6.76 13.05
N PHE A 293 -10.38 6.27 11.86
CA PHE A 293 -10.04 4.91 11.46
C PHE A 293 -8.56 4.74 11.17
N PHE A 294 -7.90 5.79 10.67
CA PHE A 294 -6.46 5.81 10.45
C PHE A 294 -5.70 6.12 11.73
N THR A 295 -6.01 7.23 12.38
CA THR A 295 -5.24 7.73 13.53
C THR A 295 -5.33 6.81 14.75
N LYS A 296 -6.51 6.23 15.02
CA LYS A 296 -6.69 5.23 16.10
C LYS A 296 -6.28 3.81 15.73
N SER A 297 -5.90 3.56 14.47
CA SER A 297 -5.38 2.25 14.07
C SER A 297 -3.97 1.97 14.58
N ILE A 298 -3.26 3.02 14.99
CA ILE A 298 -1.95 2.96 15.62
C ILE A 298 -2.13 3.34 17.09
N PRO A 299 -1.80 2.47 18.05
CA PRO A 299 -1.98 2.75 19.47
C PRO A 299 -1.15 3.96 19.92
N ASN A 300 -1.73 4.82 20.75
CA ASN A 300 -1.09 5.97 21.37
C ASN A 300 -0.38 6.92 20.40
N LEU A 301 -0.81 6.98 19.12
CA LEU A 301 -0.22 7.86 18.13
C LEU A 301 -0.59 9.32 18.42
N LYS A 302 0.42 10.17 18.61
CA LYS A 302 0.25 11.60 18.75
C LYS A 302 0.39 12.31 17.41
N VAL A 303 -0.72 12.88 16.91
CA VAL A 303 -0.76 13.59 15.63
C VAL A 303 -0.42 15.06 15.83
N HIS A 304 0.64 15.54 15.15
CA HIS A 304 0.99 16.95 15.07
C HIS A 304 0.43 17.54 13.78
N HIS A 305 -0.57 18.41 13.91
CA HIS A 305 -1.23 19.06 12.78
C HIS A 305 -1.00 20.57 12.86
N ASP A 306 -0.08 21.09 12.03
CA ASP A 306 0.36 22.48 12.05
C ASP A 306 0.80 22.92 10.64
N SER A 307 1.29 24.17 10.48
CA SER A 307 1.90 24.61 9.22
C SER A 307 3.15 23.80 8.90
N THR A 308 3.44 23.62 7.61
CA THR A 308 4.63 22.89 7.15
C THR A 308 5.91 23.44 7.79
N ALA A 309 6.06 24.76 7.85
CA ALA A 309 7.21 25.41 8.49
C ALA A 309 7.37 25.05 9.98
N ASN A 310 6.26 25.02 10.75
CA ASN A 310 6.31 24.63 12.16
C ASN A 310 6.60 23.13 12.34
N LEU A 311 6.10 22.31 11.44
CA LEU A 311 6.38 20.86 11.46
C LEU A 311 7.86 20.59 11.16
N MET A 312 8.49 21.31 10.22
CA MET A 312 9.93 21.16 9.93
C MET A 312 10.79 21.60 11.12
N LYS A 313 10.46 22.71 11.80
CA LYS A 313 11.14 23.10 13.06
C LYS A 313 11.00 22.04 14.15
N ARG A 314 9.84 21.40 14.25
CA ARG A 314 9.63 20.29 15.19
C ARG A 314 10.44 19.07 14.82
N LEU A 315 10.61 18.81 13.53
CA LEU A 315 11.44 17.73 13.01
C LEU A 315 12.93 17.94 13.37
N GLU A 316 13.44 19.18 13.21
CA GLU A 316 14.80 19.53 13.63
C GLU A 316 15.07 19.30 15.13
N GLN A 317 14.05 19.52 15.96
CA GLN A 317 14.15 19.28 17.42
C GLN A 317 14.04 17.79 17.78
N TRP A 318 13.49 16.97 16.89
CA TRP A 318 13.28 15.54 17.09
C TRP A 318 14.54 14.73 16.80
N PHE A 319 15.33 15.13 15.82
CA PHE A 319 16.61 14.54 15.40
C PHE A 319 17.80 15.32 15.96
#